data_59cdd7674c87af5d65283bb1e25c1f1a
#
_entry.id   59cdd7674c87af5d65283bb1e25c1f1a
#
_cell.length_a   1.000
_cell.length_b   1.000
_cell.length_c   1.000
_cell.angle_alpha   90.00
_cell.angle_beta   90.00
_cell.angle_gamma   90.00
#
_symmetry.space_group_name_H-M   'P 1'
#
loop_
_entity.id
_entity.type
_entity.pdbx_description
1 polymer ?
#
loop_
_entity_poly.entity_id
_entity_poly.type
_entity_poly.pdbx_seq_one_letter_code
_entity_poly.pdbx_strand_id
1 'polypeptide(L)'
;KKQASGKEPLFGKALATYQIVSNELSGACFYLVGGHGGPDPGAIGNYGGHKLHEDEYAYDIVLRIGRELMMRGAKVHFIIQDKKDGIRKDRILKNSKRETCMGKAIPLDQVARLKQRSQKIDELYRKDKSNYKRAVFVHVDSRSQGKQTDVYFYHAPGSKLGKRLAERMRSTMATKYKKHQPGRGFRGTVSERNLYVLRNTRPAGVYLELGNIRNSRDQQRLVLENNRQALAKWIAEAIVADYKAKK
;
A
#
# COMPACT_ATOMS: atom_id res chain seq x y z
N LYS A 1 -15.76 2.42 29.68
CA LYS A 1 -15.04 1.20 29.22
C LYS A 1 -13.73 1.62 28.61
N LYS A 2 -12.60 1.03 29.06
CA LYS A 2 -11.27 1.31 28.50
C LYS A 2 -11.26 0.84 27.04
N GLN A 3 -10.96 1.76 26.11
CA GLN A 3 -10.92 1.44 24.68
C GLN A 3 -9.77 0.44 24.42
N ALA A 4 -10.04 -0.61 23.64
CA ALA A 4 -9.03 -1.60 23.29
C ALA A 4 -7.91 -0.95 22.47
N SER A 5 -6.66 -1.35 22.71
CA SER A 5 -5.49 -0.84 22.01
C SER A 5 -4.64 -1.98 21.45
N GLY A 6 -3.90 -1.72 20.40
CA GLY A 6 -2.90 -2.60 19.83
C GLY A 6 -1.52 -1.95 19.84
N LYS A 7 -0.51 -2.77 19.54
CA LYS A 7 0.88 -2.32 19.42
C LYS A 7 1.52 -2.91 18.16
N GLU A 8 2.11 -2.05 17.33
CA GLU A 8 2.90 -2.43 16.16
C GLU A 8 4.18 -1.56 16.10
N PRO A 9 5.33 -2.13 16.45
CA PRO A 9 6.59 -1.40 16.48
C PRO A 9 7.02 -0.79 15.15
N LEU A 10 6.60 -1.37 14.03
CA LEU A 10 6.91 -0.85 12.68
C LEU A 10 6.36 0.55 12.43
N PHE A 11 5.34 0.98 13.19
CA PHE A 11 4.82 2.36 13.05
C PHE A 11 5.75 3.43 13.62
N GLY A 12 6.83 3.03 14.32
CA GLY A 12 7.75 3.92 14.99
C GLY A 12 7.29 4.30 16.40
N LYS A 13 8.22 4.77 17.22
CA LYS A 13 8.01 4.98 18.67
C LYS A 13 6.75 5.80 19.00
N ALA A 14 6.48 6.85 18.23
CA ALA A 14 5.36 7.75 18.50
C ALA A 14 3.98 7.16 18.15
N LEU A 15 3.91 6.22 17.21
CA LEU A 15 2.67 5.68 16.68
C LEU A 15 2.51 4.17 16.89
N ALA A 16 3.47 3.53 17.54
CA ALA A 16 3.47 2.08 17.76
C ALA A 16 2.22 1.60 18.53
N THR A 17 1.74 2.36 19.50
CA THR A 17 0.48 2.09 20.17
C THR A 17 -0.66 2.79 19.44
N TYR A 18 -1.74 2.07 19.18
CA TYR A 18 -2.92 2.59 18.51
C TYR A 18 -4.20 2.13 19.18
N GLN A 19 -5.26 2.93 19.07
CA GLN A 19 -6.59 2.58 19.58
C GLN A 19 -7.36 1.77 18.53
N ILE A 20 -8.09 0.75 18.96
CA ILE A 20 -9.06 0.04 18.12
C ILE A 20 -10.35 0.82 18.17
N VAL A 21 -10.67 1.52 17.07
CA VAL A 21 -11.82 2.43 17.00
C VAL A 21 -13.10 1.75 16.51
N SER A 22 -12.96 0.60 15.84
CA SER A 22 -14.11 -0.22 15.43
C SER A 22 -13.67 -1.69 15.17
N ASN A 23 -14.67 -2.57 15.02
CA ASN A 23 -14.49 -3.97 14.66
C ASN A 23 -14.97 -4.27 13.23
N GLU A 24 -15.03 -3.24 12.37
CA GLU A 24 -15.57 -3.36 11.01
C GLU A 24 -14.82 -4.39 10.15
N LEU A 25 -13.54 -4.62 10.43
CA LEU A 25 -12.68 -5.57 9.71
C LEU A 25 -12.31 -6.79 10.56
N SER A 26 -13.03 -7.06 11.65
CA SER A 26 -12.83 -8.29 12.42
C SER A 26 -13.03 -9.52 11.53
N GLY A 27 -12.07 -10.46 11.55
CA GLY A 27 -12.08 -11.63 10.66
C GLY A 27 -11.48 -11.38 9.27
N ALA A 28 -10.93 -10.20 9.01
CA ALA A 28 -10.17 -9.91 7.79
C ALA A 28 -8.66 -9.96 8.03
N CYS A 29 -7.91 -10.43 7.03
CA CYS A 29 -6.45 -10.47 7.03
C CYS A 29 -5.90 -9.86 5.76
N PHE A 30 -4.89 -9.01 5.91
CA PHE A 30 -4.25 -8.30 4.81
C PHE A 30 -2.76 -8.57 4.77
N TYR A 31 -2.26 -8.77 3.54
CA TYR A 31 -0.85 -8.89 3.22
C TYR A 31 -0.45 -7.62 2.48
N LEU A 32 0.21 -6.70 3.18
CA LEU A 32 0.59 -5.40 2.64
C LEU A 32 2.06 -5.41 2.21
N VAL A 33 2.30 -4.95 1.01
CA VAL A 33 3.62 -5.00 0.39
C VAL A 33 3.97 -3.63 -0.19
N GLY A 34 4.94 -2.95 0.41
CA GLY A 34 5.64 -1.85 -0.26
C GLY A 34 6.51 -2.40 -1.39
N GLY A 35 6.44 -1.82 -2.56
CA GLY A 35 7.27 -2.23 -3.70
C GLY A 35 8.75 -2.02 -3.44
N HIS A 36 9.60 -2.80 -4.12
CA HIS A 36 11.06 -2.68 -4.05
C HIS A 36 11.61 -2.93 -2.64
N GLY A 37 12.57 -2.10 -2.18
CA GLY A 37 13.21 -2.21 -0.87
C GLY A 37 14.56 -2.92 -0.87
N GLY A 38 15.37 -2.72 0.17
CA GLY A 38 16.72 -3.26 0.29
C GLY A 38 17.65 -2.73 -0.80
N PRO A 39 18.18 -3.61 -1.69
CA PRO A 39 19.10 -3.18 -2.75
C PRO A 39 18.40 -2.42 -3.89
N ASP A 40 17.07 -2.43 -3.95
CA ASP A 40 16.27 -1.89 -5.05
C ASP A 40 15.42 -0.71 -4.58
N PRO A 41 15.80 0.54 -4.90
CA PRO A 41 15.03 1.72 -4.52
C PRO A 41 13.77 1.93 -5.38
N GLY A 42 13.56 1.15 -6.45
CA GLY A 42 12.50 1.35 -7.43
C GLY A 42 12.73 2.59 -8.30
N ALA A 43 11.65 3.20 -8.75
CA ALA A 43 11.70 4.43 -9.53
C ALA A 43 12.22 5.61 -8.70
N ILE A 44 12.96 6.50 -9.36
CA ILE A 44 13.53 7.70 -8.73
C ILE A 44 12.97 8.94 -9.42
N GLY A 45 12.36 9.81 -8.62
CA GLY A 45 11.93 11.14 -9.03
C GLY A 45 12.86 12.24 -8.49
N ASN A 46 12.58 13.48 -8.88
CA ASN A 46 13.30 14.65 -8.40
C ASN A 46 12.29 15.72 -7.95
N TYR A 47 12.49 16.27 -6.77
CA TYR A 47 11.62 17.29 -6.18
C TYR A 47 12.46 18.32 -5.44
N GLY A 48 12.50 19.56 -5.92
CA GLY A 48 13.26 20.63 -5.29
C GLY A 48 14.74 20.32 -5.08
N GLY A 49 15.37 19.63 -6.05
CA GLY A 49 16.77 19.21 -5.96
C GLY A 49 17.04 17.93 -5.14
N HIS A 50 15.99 17.34 -4.56
CA HIS A 50 16.08 16.11 -3.78
C HIS A 50 15.55 14.91 -4.53
N LYS A 51 16.17 13.75 -4.36
CA LYS A 51 15.69 12.48 -4.93
C LYS A 51 14.52 11.94 -4.12
N LEU A 52 13.47 11.51 -4.83
CA LEU A 52 12.37 10.75 -4.28
C LEU A 52 12.58 9.28 -4.67
N HIS A 53 12.56 8.37 -3.69
CA HIS A 53 12.74 6.93 -3.92
C HIS A 53 11.40 6.21 -3.72
N GLU A 54 10.97 5.47 -4.71
CA GLU A 54 9.68 4.79 -4.73
C GLU A 54 9.46 3.92 -3.49
N ASP A 55 10.44 3.11 -3.13
CA ASP A 55 10.36 2.16 -2.02
C ASP A 55 10.06 2.85 -0.67
N GLU A 56 10.65 4.01 -0.43
CA GLU A 56 10.47 4.76 0.81
C GLU A 56 9.04 5.29 0.96
N TYR A 57 8.48 5.86 -0.11
CA TYR A 57 7.11 6.37 -0.10
C TYR A 57 6.08 5.25 -0.10
N ALA A 58 6.33 4.17 -0.86
CA ALA A 58 5.50 2.98 -0.85
C ALA A 58 5.43 2.36 0.54
N TYR A 59 6.58 2.25 1.23
CA TYR A 59 6.64 1.72 2.59
C TYR A 59 5.89 2.60 3.61
N ASP A 60 6.11 3.91 3.59
CA ASP A 60 5.40 4.84 4.49
C ASP A 60 3.88 4.76 4.31
N ILE A 61 3.41 4.70 3.05
CA ILE A 61 1.98 4.58 2.75
C ILE A 61 1.44 3.21 3.19
N VAL A 62 2.18 2.13 2.99
CA VAL A 62 1.82 0.78 3.47
C VAL A 62 1.65 0.75 4.99
N LEU A 63 2.55 1.37 5.74
CA LEU A 63 2.42 1.47 7.20
C LEU A 63 1.16 2.22 7.60
N ARG A 64 0.84 3.32 6.92
CA ARG A 64 -0.38 4.09 7.18
C ARG A 64 -1.64 3.31 6.85
N ILE A 65 -1.66 2.59 5.71
CA ILE A 65 -2.78 1.69 5.36
C ILE A 65 -2.95 0.63 6.44
N GLY A 66 -1.88 -0.04 6.82
CA GLY A 66 -1.90 -1.08 7.84
C GLY A 66 -2.44 -0.57 9.17
N ARG A 67 -1.99 0.61 9.59
CA ARG A 67 -2.49 1.25 10.83
C ARG A 67 -3.99 1.53 10.75
N GLU A 68 -4.50 2.07 9.65
CA GLU A 68 -5.93 2.31 9.43
C GLU A 68 -6.75 1.01 9.49
N LEU A 69 -6.23 -0.08 8.91
CA LEU A 69 -6.90 -1.39 8.93
C LEU A 69 -6.88 -2.02 10.34
N MET A 70 -5.75 -1.96 11.04
CA MET A 70 -5.60 -2.51 12.39
C MET A 70 -6.45 -1.74 13.41
N MET A 71 -6.58 -0.43 13.28
CA MET A 71 -7.50 0.38 14.09
C MET A 71 -8.98 -0.03 13.89
N ARG A 72 -9.30 -0.73 12.81
CA ARG A 72 -10.64 -1.28 12.51
C ARG A 72 -10.76 -2.78 12.79
N GLY A 73 -9.81 -3.36 13.50
CA GLY A 73 -9.85 -4.76 13.95
C GLY A 73 -9.30 -5.78 12.95
N ALA A 74 -8.66 -5.36 11.86
CA ALA A 74 -8.04 -6.28 10.91
C ALA A 74 -6.74 -6.89 11.43
N LYS A 75 -6.43 -8.09 10.96
CA LYS A 75 -5.08 -8.66 11.01
C LYS A 75 -4.29 -8.16 9.80
N VAL A 76 -3.07 -7.71 10.01
CA VAL A 76 -2.20 -7.19 8.96
C VAL A 76 -0.81 -7.82 9.05
N HIS A 77 -0.28 -8.23 7.91
CA HIS A 77 1.10 -8.65 7.74
C HIS A 77 1.82 -7.66 6.84
N PHE A 78 2.88 -7.03 7.34
CA PHE A 78 3.79 -6.19 6.58
C PHE A 78 4.91 -7.06 6.01
N ILE A 79 4.89 -7.30 4.70
CA ILE A 79 5.82 -8.25 4.07
C ILE A 79 7.21 -7.66 3.92
N ILE A 80 7.30 -6.40 3.52
CA ILE A 80 8.57 -5.64 3.49
C ILE A 80 8.60 -4.76 4.72
N GLN A 81 9.72 -4.76 5.44
CA GLN A 81 9.84 -4.11 6.75
C GLN A 81 11.17 -3.38 6.87
N ASP A 82 11.15 -2.16 7.41
CA ASP A 82 12.29 -1.47 8.01
C ASP A 82 12.00 -1.22 9.49
N LYS A 83 12.80 -1.84 10.36
CA LYS A 83 12.60 -1.74 11.83
C LYS A 83 12.99 -0.38 12.42
N LYS A 84 13.69 0.46 11.66
CA LYS A 84 14.14 1.78 12.11
C LYS A 84 13.24 2.90 11.63
N ASP A 85 12.81 2.82 10.37
CA ASP A 85 11.93 3.80 9.79
C ASP A 85 10.48 3.48 10.16
N GLY A 86 9.84 4.35 10.89
CA GLY A 86 8.42 4.27 11.16
C GLY A 86 7.59 5.05 10.12
N ILE A 87 6.38 5.43 10.53
CA ILE A 87 5.58 6.40 9.77
C ILE A 87 6.25 7.77 9.90
N ARG A 88 6.60 8.37 8.77
CA ARG A 88 7.41 9.58 8.70
C ARG A 88 6.59 10.78 8.24
N LYS A 89 6.91 11.98 8.77
CA LYS A 89 6.23 13.23 8.41
C LYS A 89 6.97 14.04 7.35
N ASP A 90 8.24 13.73 7.12
CA ASP A 90 9.11 14.47 6.24
C ASP A 90 8.59 14.48 4.80
N ARG A 91 8.85 15.57 4.07
CA ARG A 91 8.56 15.67 2.64
C ARG A 91 9.48 14.78 1.83
N ILE A 92 10.77 14.81 2.16
CA ILE A 92 11.80 14.00 1.53
C ILE A 92 12.13 12.84 2.45
N LEU A 93 11.70 11.65 2.07
CA LEU A 93 11.99 10.44 2.83
C LEU A 93 13.40 9.97 2.45
N LYS A 94 14.26 9.92 3.45
CA LYS A 94 15.66 9.54 3.27
C LYS A 94 15.74 8.06 2.86
N ASN A 95 16.45 7.79 1.77
CA ASN A 95 16.65 6.41 1.30
C ASN A 95 17.41 5.57 2.32
N SER A 96 16.95 4.35 2.49
CA SER A 96 17.64 3.32 3.25
C SER A 96 17.82 2.06 2.40
N LYS A 97 18.61 1.10 2.89
CA LYS A 97 18.77 -0.23 2.28
C LYS A 97 18.57 -1.32 3.34
N ARG A 98 17.89 -0.96 4.42
CA ARG A 98 17.73 -1.83 5.60
C ARG A 98 16.49 -2.72 5.51
N GLU A 99 15.65 -2.50 4.50
CA GLU A 99 14.41 -3.25 4.34
C GLU A 99 14.70 -4.74 4.22
N THR A 100 13.85 -5.51 4.85
CA THR A 100 13.89 -6.97 4.83
C THR A 100 12.54 -7.53 4.42
N CYS A 101 12.51 -8.72 3.89
CA CYS A 101 11.28 -9.49 3.76
C CYS A 101 11.03 -10.26 5.06
N MET A 102 10.30 -9.62 5.99
CA MET A 102 10.01 -10.15 7.33
C MET A 102 11.25 -10.71 8.04
N GLY A 103 12.32 -9.90 8.08
CA GLY A 103 13.58 -10.22 8.75
C GLY A 103 14.63 -10.91 7.88
N LYS A 104 14.29 -11.38 6.68
CA LYS A 104 15.25 -11.97 5.72
C LYS A 104 15.74 -10.91 4.74
N ALA A 105 17.02 -10.93 4.42
CA ALA A 105 17.62 -10.05 3.42
C ALA A 105 16.90 -10.18 2.07
N ILE A 106 16.69 -9.04 1.40
CA ILE A 106 16.08 -8.99 0.07
C ILE A 106 17.15 -9.28 -0.96
N PRO A 107 16.97 -10.27 -1.85
CA PRO A 107 17.95 -10.61 -2.87
C PRO A 107 18.18 -9.48 -3.87
N LEU A 108 19.38 -9.40 -4.45
CA LEU A 108 19.70 -8.46 -5.52
C LEU A 108 18.97 -8.80 -6.82
N ASP A 109 18.83 -10.08 -7.13
CA ASP A 109 18.10 -10.54 -8.33
C ASP A 109 16.60 -10.24 -8.24
N GLN A 110 16.06 -9.64 -9.31
CA GLN A 110 14.66 -9.21 -9.36
C GLN A 110 13.67 -10.37 -9.24
N VAL A 111 13.92 -11.47 -9.94
CA VAL A 111 13.02 -12.63 -9.91
C VAL A 111 13.03 -13.26 -8.51
N ALA A 112 14.20 -13.38 -7.90
CA ALA A 112 14.36 -13.89 -6.55
C ALA A 112 13.62 -13.00 -5.52
N ARG A 113 13.70 -11.66 -5.66
CA ARG A 113 12.95 -10.72 -4.80
C ARG A 113 11.44 -10.93 -4.90
N LEU A 114 10.92 -11.01 -6.11
CA LEU A 114 9.48 -11.20 -6.34
C LEU A 114 9.03 -12.57 -5.81
N LYS A 115 9.80 -13.61 -6.05
CA LYS A 115 9.54 -14.96 -5.54
C LYS A 115 9.54 -15.00 -4.01
N GLN A 116 10.54 -14.37 -3.36
CA GLN A 116 10.65 -14.31 -1.90
C GLN A 116 9.38 -13.75 -1.25
N ARG A 117 8.89 -12.58 -1.70
CA ARG A 117 7.69 -11.95 -1.13
C ARG A 117 6.41 -12.72 -1.43
N SER A 118 6.28 -13.28 -2.62
CA SER A 118 5.12 -14.10 -3.00
C SER A 118 5.05 -15.38 -2.17
N GLN A 119 6.16 -16.07 -1.99
CA GLN A 119 6.23 -17.27 -1.15
C GLN A 119 5.93 -16.95 0.32
N LYS A 120 6.39 -15.80 0.83
CA LYS A 120 6.10 -15.38 2.20
C LYS A 120 4.62 -15.09 2.41
N ILE A 121 3.98 -14.42 1.47
CA ILE A 121 2.52 -14.21 1.49
C ILE A 121 1.79 -15.55 1.54
N ASP A 122 2.15 -16.50 0.68
CA ASP A 122 1.48 -17.79 0.59
C ASP A 122 1.70 -18.67 1.82
N GLU A 123 2.88 -18.58 2.46
CA GLU A 123 3.14 -19.22 3.74
C GLU A 123 2.18 -18.73 4.83
N LEU A 124 2.06 -17.40 4.95
CA LEU A 124 1.18 -16.77 5.93
C LEU A 124 -0.31 -17.05 5.61
N TYR A 125 -0.69 -17.02 4.33
CA TYR A 125 -2.03 -17.29 3.86
C TYR A 125 -2.52 -18.69 4.27
N ARG A 126 -1.67 -19.70 4.14
CA ARG A 126 -2.02 -21.09 4.52
C ARG A 126 -2.26 -21.26 6.01
N LYS A 127 -1.57 -20.48 6.85
CA LYS A 127 -1.69 -20.53 8.32
C LYS A 127 -2.87 -19.72 8.85
N ASP A 128 -3.33 -18.75 8.10
CA ASP A 128 -4.39 -17.83 8.52
C ASP A 128 -5.78 -18.42 8.25
N LYS A 129 -6.68 -18.28 9.22
CA LYS A 129 -8.06 -18.80 9.17
C LYS A 129 -9.11 -17.71 8.90
N SER A 130 -8.69 -16.49 8.58
CA SER A 130 -9.61 -15.38 8.31
C SER A 130 -10.48 -15.66 7.07
N ASN A 131 -11.72 -15.23 7.12
CA ASN A 131 -12.71 -15.45 6.04
C ASN A 131 -12.52 -14.50 4.84
N TYR A 132 -11.78 -13.42 5.04
CA TYR A 132 -11.50 -12.43 4.02
C TYR A 132 -9.99 -12.14 4.03
N LYS A 133 -9.33 -12.47 2.93
CA LYS A 133 -7.88 -12.33 2.79
C LYS A 133 -7.57 -11.59 1.50
N ARG A 134 -6.80 -10.51 1.56
CA ARG A 134 -6.40 -9.70 0.39
C ARG A 134 -4.95 -9.30 0.46
N ALA A 135 -4.29 -9.26 -0.68
CA ALA A 135 -2.97 -8.67 -0.83
C ALA A 135 -3.09 -7.28 -1.46
N VAL A 136 -2.33 -6.32 -0.94
CA VAL A 136 -2.24 -4.97 -1.49
C VAL A 136 -0.78 -4.64 -1.72
N PHE A 137 -0.42 -4.44 -2.98
CA PHE A 137 0.92 -4.07 -3.43
C PHE A 137 0.94 -2.58 -3.75
N VAL A 138 1.78 -1.83 -3.09
CA VAL A 138 1.86 -0.36 -3.25
C VAL A 138 3.14 0.00 -3.96
N HIS A 139 3.01 0.67 -5.09
CA HIS A 139 4.08 1.15 -5.95
C HIS A 139 3.86 2.60 -6.38
N VAL A 140 4.87 3.19 -6.97
CA VAL A 140 4.80 4.50 -7.63
C VAL A 140 5.44 4.40 -9.01
N ASP A 141 4.67 4.71 -10.04
CA ASP A 141 5.10 4.58 -11.44
C ASP A 141 6.12 5.64 -11.84
N SER A 142 6.82 5.40 -12.93
CA SER A 142 7.70 6.36 -13.58
C SER A 142 7.35 6.49 -15.06
N ARG A 143 6.94 7.68 -15.47
CA ARG A 143 6.59 8.03 -16.85
C ARG A 143 7.31 9.30 -17.26
N SER A 144 7.07 9.77 -18.49
CA SER A 144 7.56 11.08 -18.90
C SER A 144 7.11 12.17 -17.92
N GLN A 145 7.94 13.16 -17.70
CA GLN A 145 7.76 14.17 -16.64
C GLN A 145 6.44 14.95 -16.76
N GLY A 146 6.00 15.25 -17.97
CA GLY A 146 4.74 15.96 -18.22
C GLY A 146 3.48 15.09 -18.03
N LYS A 147 3.60 13.78 -17.88
CA LYS A 147 2.44 12.87 -17.81
C LYS A 147 1.95 12.72 -16.37
N GLN A 148 0.81 13.34 -16.07
CA GLN A 148 0.04 13.04 -14.87
C GLN A 148 -0.72 11.72 -15.05
N THR A 149 -0.60 10.78 -14.11
CA THR A 149 -1.24 9.46 -14.21
C THR A 149 -2.37 9.26 -13.22
N ASP A 150 -2.44 10.07 -12.18
CA ASP A 150 -3.26 9.80 -11.00
C ASP A 150 -2.93 8.44 -10.38
N VAL A 151 -3.88 7.53 -10.26
CA VAL A 151 -3.65 6.21 -9.66
C VAL A 151 -4.09 5.12 -10.62
N TYR A 152 -3.23 4.13 -10.82
CA TYR A 152 -3.60 2.92 -11.53
C TYR A 152 -3.84 1.78 -10.54
N PHE A 153 -4.92 1.03 -10.79
CA PHE A 153 -5.31 -0.12 -9.99
C PHE A 153 -5.28 -1.36 -10.88
N TYR A 154 -4.35 -2.27 -10.60
CA TYR A 154 -4.19 -3.50 -11.38
C TYR A 154 -4.65 -4.71 -10.57
N HIS A 155 -5.28 -5.65 -11.26
CA HIS A 155 -5.61 -6.97 -10.73
C HIS A 155 -5.13 -8.07 -11.67
N ALA A 156 -5.03 -9.30 -11.16
CA ALA A 156 -4.64 -10.45 -11.99
C ALA A 156 -5.74 -10.74 -13.02
N PRO A 157 -5.37 -11.22 -14.23
CA PRO A 157 -6.33 -11.70 -15.21
C PRO A 157 -7.27 -12.75 -14.61
N GLY A 158 -8.56 -12.58 -14.87
CA GLY A 158 -9.61 -13.48 -14.37
C GLY A 158 -9.94 -13.39 -12.88
N SER A 159 -9.24 -12.54 -12.10
CA SER A 159 -9.50 -12.36 -10.67
C SER A 159 -10.73 -11.49 -10.41
N LYS A 160 -11.90 -12.11 -10.24
CA LYS A 160 -13.15 -11.40 -9.92
C LYS A 160 -13.04 -10.60 -8.61
N LEU A 161 -12.44 -11.19 -7.57
CA LEU A 161 -12.28 -10.54 -6.27
C LEU A 161 -11.26 -9.40 -6.32
N GLY A 162 -10.16 -9.56 -7.06
CA GLY A 162 -9.17 -8.52 -7.27
C GLY A 162 -9.77 -7.35 -8.06
N LYS A 163 -10.49 -7.64 -9.15
CA LYS A 163 -11.20 -6.64 -9.94
C LYS A 163 -12.19 -5.84 -9.08
N ARG A 164 -13.05 -6.51 -8.33
CA ARG A 164 -14.04 -5.87 -7.46
C ARG A 164 -13.38 -4.91 -6.45
N LEU A 165 -12.31 -5.35 -5.79
CA LEU A 165 -11.57 -4.50 -4.85
C LEU A 165 -10.91 -3.29 -5.54
N ALA A 166 -10.30 -3.50 -6.70
CA ALA A 166 -9.68 -2.43 -7.49
C ALA A 166 -10.73 -1.37 -7.94
N GLU A 167 -11.88 -1.82 -8.42
CA GLU A 167 -13.00 -0.95 -8.79
C GLU A 167 -13.53 -0.16 -7.58
N ARG A 168 -13.62 -0.80 -6.42
CA ARG A 168 -14.02 -0.16 -5.16
C ARG A 168 -13.03 0.92 -4.74
N MET A 169 -11.73 0.64 -4.81
CA MET A 169 -10.68 1.61 -4.51
C MET A 169 -10.73 2.80 -5.47
N ARG A 170 -10.85 2.55 -6.77
CA ARG A 170 -10.94 3.60 -7.79
C ARG A 170 -12.17 4.48 -7.55
N SER A 171 -13.33 3.88 -7.34
CA SER A 171 -14.61 4.58 -7.09
C SER A 171 -14.53 5.44 -5.82
N THR A 172 -13.98 4.90 -4.74
CA THR A 172 -13.79 5.64 -3.48
C THR A 172 -12.89 6.85 -3.70
N MET A 173 -11.75 6.68 -4.37
CA MET A 173 -10.85 7.80 -4.65
C MET A 173 -11.49 8.85 -5.54
N ALA A 174 -12.24 8.48 -6.57
CA ALA A 174 -12.96 9.41 -7.43
C ALA A 174 -13.94 10.28 -6.62
N THR A 175 -14.71 9.67 -5.72
CA THR A 175 -15.63 10.36 -4.82
C THR A 175 -14.89 11.32 -3.87
N LYS A 176 -13.78 10.87 -3.30
CA LYS A 176 -12.97 11.70 -2.39
C LYS A 176 -12.34 12.89 -3.10
N TYR A 177 -11.78 12.68 -4.30
CA TYR A 177 -11.24 13.79 -5.10
C TYR A 177 -12.32 14.79 -5.50
N LYS A 178 -13.50 14.33 -5.92
CA LYS A 178 -14.62 15.21 -6.20
C LYS A 178 -15.02 16.06 -5.00
N LYS A 179 -15.00 15.48 -3.80
CA LYS A 179 -15.36 16.18 -2.55
C LYS A 179 -14.29 17.18 -2.11
N HIS A 180 -13.02 16.78 -2.11
CA HIS A 180 -11.95 17.57 -1.51
C HIS A 180 -11.23 18.49 -2.49
N GLN A 181 -11.31 18.21 -3.80
CA GLN A 181 -10.71 18.98 -4.87
C GLN A 181 -11.70 19.12 -6.05
N PRO A 182 -12.82 19.84 -5.85
CA PRO A 182 -13.83 20.00 -6.89
C PRO A 182 -13.21 20.65 -8.15
N GLY A 183 -13.58 20.16 -9.33
CA GLY A 183 -13.04 20.64 -10.60
C GLY A 183 -11.71 20.02 -11.03
N ARG A 184 -10.98 19.33 -10.12
CA ARG A 184 -9.71 18.66 -10.47
C ARG A 184 -9.91 17.47 -11.42
N GLY A 185 -10.98 16.72 -11.22
CA GLY A 185 -11.21 15.43 -11.84
C GLY A 185 -10.34 14.31 -11.24
N PHE A 186 -10.63 13.07 -11.63
CA PHE A 186 -9.83 11.90 -11.26
C PHE A 186 -9.74 10.95 -12.46
N ARG A 187 -8.52 10.68 -12.91
CA ARG A 187 -8.23 9.88 -14.11
C ARG A 187 -7.76 8.47 -13.80
N GLY A 188 -7.92 8.02 -12.55
CA GLY A 188 -7.53 6.67 -12.14
C GLY A 188 -8.25 5.58 -12.93
N THR A 189 -7.54 4.52 -13.27
CA THR A 189 -8.05 3.41 -14.10
C THR A 189 -7.88 2.08 -13.41
N VAL A 190 -8.78 1.13 -13.71
CA VAL A 190 -8.68 -0.27 -13.33
C VAL A 190 -8.39 -1.08 -14.58
N SER A 191 -7.41 -1.99 -14.52
CA SER A 191 -7.12 -2.89 -15.61
C SER A 191 -6.48 -4.20 -15.15
N GLU A 192 -6.55 -5.21 -16.00
CA GLU A 192 -5.83 -6.46 -15.80
C GLU A 192 -4.35 -6.30 -16.15
N ARG A 193 -3.48 -6.86 -15.31
CA ARG A 193 -2.06 -7.02 -15.63
C ARG A 193 -1.52 -8.35 -15.11
N ASN A 194 -0.77 -9.02 -15.97
CA ASN A 194 -0.10 -10.28 -15.64
C ASN A 194 1.21 -10.01 -14.88
N LEU A 195 1.09 -9.33 -13.72
CA LEU A 195 2.25 -9.06 -12.85
C LEU A 195 2.59 -10.29 -12.01
N TYR A 196 3.90 -10.51 -11.84
CA TYR A 196 4.41 -11.68 -11.12
C TYR A 196 3.74 -11.86 -9.74
N VAL A 197 3.72 -10.82 -8.93
CA VAL A 197 3.18 -10.88 -7.56
C VAL A 197 1.66 -11.08 -7.53
N LEU A 198 0.92 -10.58 -8.52
CA LEU A 198 -0.52 -10.81 -8.62
C LEU A 198 -0.84 -12.25 -9.04
N ARG A 199 -0.03 -12.81 -9.95
CA ARG A 199 -0.20 -14.16 -10.47
C ARG A 199 0.27 -15.24 -9.48
N ASN A 200 1.32 -14.96 -8.71
CA ASN A 200 2.00 -15.94 -7.88
C ASN A 200 1.72 -15.78 -6.38
N THR A 201 0.58 -15.19 -6.02
CA THR A 201 0.08 -15.14 -4.64
C THR A 201 -1.35 -15.67 -4.57
N ARG A 202 -1.65 -16.43 -3.52
CA ARG A 202 -2.97 -17.04 -3.30
C ARG A 202 -4.09 -16.04 -2.98
N PRO A 203 -3.87 -15.04 -2.08
CA PRO A 203 -4.91 -14.07 -1.82
C PRO A 203 -5.19 -13.23 -3.06
N ALA A 204 -6.47 -12.94 -3.33
CA ALA A 204 -6.83 -11.97 -4.35
C ALA A 204 -6.14 -10.63 -4.03
N GLY A 205 -5.48 -10.05 -5.03
CA GLY A 205 -4.65 -8.89 -4.85
C GLY A 205 -5.02 -7.71 -5.73
N VAL A 206 -4.63 -6.52 -5.27
CA VAL A 206 -4.62 -5.28 -6.04
C VAL A 206 -3.22 -4.69 -6.00
N TYR A 207 -2.73 -4.28 -7.15
CA TYR A 207 -1.45 -3.60 -7.31
C TYR A 207 -1.72 -2.14 -7.67
N LEU A 208 -1.24 -1.23 -6.83
CA LEU A 208 -1.47 0.20 -6.94
C LEU A 208 -0.22 0.89 -7.49
N GLU A 209 -0.41 1.75 -8.49
CA GLU A 209 0.57 2.75 -8.90
C GLU A 209 0.03 4.12 -8.47
N LEU A 210 0.62 4.69 -7.43
CA LEU A 210 0.10 5.88 -6.76
C LEU A 210 0.48 7.21 -7.43
N GLY A 211 0.75 7.17 -8.71
CA GLY A 211 1.10 8.34 -9.50
C GLY A 211 2.45 8.19 -10.20
N ASN A 212 2.78 9.17 -11.00
CA ASN A 212 4.07 9.27 -11.68
C ASN A 212 5.06 10.04 -10.79
N ILE A 213 6.08 9.36 -10.28
CA ILE A 213 7.08 9.94 -9.37
C ILE A 213 7.86 11.12 -10.01
N ARG A 214 7.81 11.26 -11.33
CA ARG A 214 8.48 12.33 -12.08
C ARG A 214 7.56 13.51 -12.39
N ASN A 215 6.25 13.40 -12.15
CA ASN A 215 5.28 14.45 -12.43
C ASN A 215 5.02 15.31 -11.19
N SER A 216 5.12 16.62 -11.31
CA SER A 216 5.00 17.55 -10.16
C SER A 216 3.64 17.50 -9.45
N ARG A 217 2.55 17.24 -10.17
CA ARG A 217 1.21 17.11 -9.58
C ARG A 217 1.06 15.77 -8.83
N ASP A 218 1.52 14.68 -9.43
CA ASP A 218 1.48 13.36 -8.78
C ASP A 218 2.40 13.28 -7.56
N GLN A 219 3.55 13.97 -7.60
CA GLN A 219 4.49 14.07 -6.47
C GLN A 219 3.84 14.63 -5.19
N GLN A 220 2.80 15.46 -5.30
CA GLN A 220 2.11 16.00 -4.12
C GLN A 220 1.49 14.91 -3.24
N ARG A 221 1.12 13.75 -3.81
CA ARG A 221 0.66 12.59 -3.03
C ARG A 221 1.75 11.98 -2.16
N LEU A 222 2.98 12.15 -2.57
CA LEU A 222 4.15 11.57 -1.91
C LEU A 222 4.77 12.53 -0.90
N VAL A 223 5.07 13.76 -1.33
CA VAL A 223 5.84 14.70 -0.52
C VAL A 223 5.01 15.36 0.59
N LEU A 224 3.69 15.42 0.46
CA LEU A 224 2.83 15.96 1.51
C LEU A 224 2.33 14.83 2.42
N GLU A 225 2.72 14.90 3.69
CA GLU A 225 2.34 13.90 4.69
C GLU A 225 0.83 13.71 4.78
N ASN A 226 0.07 14.81 4.79
CA ASN A 226 -1.39 14.76 4.83
C ASN A 226 -1.98 14.03 3.63
N ASN A 227 -1.35 14.13 2.45
CA ASN A 227 -1.80 13.42 1.25
C ASN A 227 -1.50 11.94 1.35
N ARG A 228 -0.34 11.53 1.87
CA ARG A 228 -0.05 10.12 2.15
C ARG A 228 -1.06 9.52 3.12
N GLN A 229 -1.39 10.26 4.17
CA GLN A 229 -2.40 9.83 5.15
C GLN A 229 -3.80 9.76 4.54
N ALA A 230 -4.19 10.73 3.72
CA ALA A 230 -5.48 10.71 3.03
C ALA A 230 -5.61 9.50 2.10
N LEU A 231 -4.59 9.21 1.29
CA LEU A 231 -4.57 8.02 0.43
C LEU A 231 -4.76 6.74 1.24
N ALA A 232 -4.01 6.58 2.33
CA ALA A 232 -4.09 5.41 3.19
C ALA A 232 -5.50 5.24 3.78
N LYS A 233 -6.09 6.32 4.25
CA LYS A 233 -7.46 6.32 4.79
C LYS A 233 -8.48 5.96 3.72
N TRP A 234 -8.38 6.52 2.52
CA TRP A 234 -9.32 6.22 1.42
C TRP A 234 -9.21 4.78 0.94
N ILE A 235 -7.99 4.23 0.88
CA ILE A 235 -7.77 2.81 0.58
C ILE A 235 -8.41 1.94 1.66
N ALA A 236 -8.24 2.26 2.94
CA ALA A 236 -8.86 1.53 4.04
C ALA A 236 -10.39 1.60 4.00
N GLU A 237 -10.96 2.76 3.71
CA GLU A 237 -12.42 2.93 3.55
C GLU A 237 -12.96 2.09 2.38
N ALA A 238 -12.25 2.03 1.25
CA ALA A 238 -12.60 1.17 0.12
C ALA A 238 -12.57 -0.33 0.51
N ILE A 239 -11.58 -0.73 1.27
CA ILE A 239 -11.45 -2.09 1.79
C ILE A 239 -12.61 -2.44 2.74
N VAL A 240 -12.98 -1.52 3.64
CA VAL A 240 -14.16 -1.72 4.52
C VAL A 240 -15.42 -1.92 3.69
N ALA A 241 -15.62 -1.11 2.66
CA ALA A 241 -16.77 -1.23 1.78
C ALA A 241 -16.77 -2.57 1.01
N ASP A 242 -15.61 -3.06 0.54
CA ASP A 242 -15.48 -4.35 -0.11
C ASP A 242 -15.72 -5.51 0.87
N TYR A 243 -15.21 -5.39 2.08
CA TYR A 243 -15.43 -6.39 3.14
C TYR A 243 -16.92 -6.53 3.50
N LYS A 244 -17.64 -5.42 3.66
CA LYS A 244 -19.08 -5.40 3.95
C LYS A 244 -19.91 -5.99 2.80
N ALA A 245 -19.49 -5.80 1.56
CA ALA A 245 -20.18 -6.31 0.36
C ALA A 245 -19.87 -7.77 0.02
N LYS A 246 -19.09 -8.48 0.84
CA LYS A 246 -18.78 -9.90 0.60
C LYS A 246 -19.92 -10.86 0.97
N LYS A 247 -20.93 -10.34 1.66
CA LYS A 247 -22.11 -11.09 2.11
C LYS A 247 -22.98 -11.53 0.94
#